data_b88205699ab897707515dec782de7d2b
#
_entry.id   b88205699ab897707515dec782de7d2b
#
_cell.length_a   1.000
_cell.length_b   1.000
_cell.length_c   1.000
_cell.angle_alpha   90.00
_cell.angle_beta   90.00
_cell.angle_gamma   90.00
#
_symmetry.space_group_name_H-M   'P 1'
#
loop_
_entity.id
_entity.type
_entity.pdbx_description
1 polymer ?
#
loop_
_entity_poly.entity_id
_entity_poly.type
_entity_poly.pdbx_seq_one_letter_code
_entity_poly.pdbx_strand_id
1 'polypeptide(L)'
;MGPMFVHLRLHTEFSVVDGTNRIDELAKAAAKDGQPALAITDLSNLFGAIKFYKEMRGKGVKPILGAEVFVEGEAGAAPSRILLLVQGHQGYLNLSELLARAWTRNVVKAQAICTWEWLQEQIGRAHV
;
A
#
# COMPACT_ATOMS: atom_id res chain seq x y z
N MET A 1 -15.56 -22.53 -14.07
CA MET A 1 -15.21 -21.20 -13.57
C MET A 1 -13.89 -20.75 -14.15
N GLY A 2 -13.86 -19.56 -14.72
CA GLY A 2 -12.61 -18.99 -15.18
C GLY A 2 -11.67 -18.67 -14.01
N PRO A 3 -10.38 -18.44 -14.28
CA PRO A 3 -9.43 -18.05 -13.23
C PRO A 3 -9.86 -16.74 -12.59
N MET A 4 -9.77 -16.68 -11.26
CA MET A 4 -10.01 -15.45 -10.51
C MET A 4 -8.80 -14.54 -10.66
N PHE A 5 -9.04 -13.28 -10.99
CA PHE A 5 -7.98 -12.27 -11.13
C PHE A 5 -8.08 -11.28 -10.00
N VAL A 6 -6.95 -11.03 -9.34
CA VAL A 6 -6.84 -10.04 -8.26
C VAL A 6 -5.67 -9.11 -8.56
N HIS A 7 -5.96 -7.81 -8.63
CA HIS A 7 -4.91 -6.80 -8.75
C HIS A 7 -4.29 -6.55 -7.39
N LEU A 8 -2.98 -6.76 -7.28
CA LEU A 8 -2.23 -6.58 -6.04
C LEU A 8 -1.40 -5.29 -6.00
N ARG A 9 -1.46 -4.48 -7.05
CA ARG A 9 -0.77 -3.19 -7.09
C ARG A 9 -1.68 -2.15 -7.72
N LEU A 10 -2.04 -1.12 -6.95
CA LEU A 10 -2.96 -0.09 -7.39
C LEU A 10 -2.66 1.24 -6.70
N HIS A 11 -2.45 2.28 -7.47
CA HIS A 11 -2.30 3.64 -6.96
C HIS A 11 -3.60 4.42 -7.17
N THR A 12 -4.08 5.05 -6.09
CA THR A 12 -5.28 5.90 -6.11
C THR A 12 -4.90 7.38 -6.20
N GLU A 13 -5.92 8.25 -6.17
CA GLU A 13 -5.74 9.70 -6.12
C GLU A 13 -4.91 10.18 -4.92
N PHE A 14 -4.76 9.35 -3.88
CA PHE A 14 -3.97 9.66 -2.71
C PHE A 14 -2.49 9.27 -2.82
N SER A 15 -2.08 8.62 -3.92
CA SER A 15 -0.68 8.29 -4.13
C SER A 15 0.16 9.55 -4.33
N VAL A 16 1.36 9.57 -3.77
CA VAL A 16 2.18 10.77 -3.70
C VAL A 16 2.61 11.30 -5.07
N VAL A 17 2.85 10.40 -6.04
CA VAL A 17 3.47 10.79 -7.31
C VAL A 17 2.55 10.58 -8.52
N ASP A 18 1.85 9.47 -8.58
CA ASP A 18 1.27 8.98 -9.83
C ASP A 18 -0.16 8.45 -9.74
N GLY A 19 -0.89 8.82 -8.72
CA GLY A 19 -2.25 8.33 -8.55
C GLY A 19 -3.30 9.25 -9.14
N THR A 20 -4.11 8.73 -10.05
CA THR A 20 -5.24 9.45 -10.65
C THR A 20 -6.57 8.74 -10.48
N ASN A 21 -6.55 7.51 -9.99
CA ASN A 21 -7.77 6.70 -9.86
C ASN A 21 -8.56 7.09 -8.61
N ARG A 22 -9.84 7.34 -8.78
CA ARG A 22 -10.74 7.64 -7.65
C ARG A 22 -11.23 6.33 -7.03
N ILE A 23 -11.26 6.30 -5.70
CA ILE A 23 -11.59 5.09 -4.93
C ILE A 23 -13.01 4.61 -5.21
N ASP A 24 -13.98 5.50 -5.24
CA ASP A 24 -15.37 5.14 -5.50
C ASP A 24 -15.56 4.55 -6.91
N GLU A 25 -14.88 5.12 -7.91
CA GLU A 25 -14.93 4.60 -9.27
C GLU A 25 -14.26 3.22 -9.38
N LEU A 26 -13.15 3.03 -8.68
CA LEU A 26 -12.46 1.74 -8.63
C LEU A 26 -13.33 0.66 -7.99
N ALA A 27 -14.03 0.99 -6.90
CA ALA A 27 -14.93 0.05 -6.25
C ALA A 27 -16.06 -0.42 -7.16
N LYS A 28 -16.66 0.53 -7.89
CA LYS A 28 -17.71 0.22 -8.87
C LYS A 28 -17.18 -0.66 -10.00
N ALA A 29 -16.02 -0.31 -10.55
CA ALA A 29 -15.42 -1.06 -11.65
C ALA A 29 -15.06 -2.49 -11.22
N ALA A 30 -14.48 -2.68 -10.05
CA ALA A 30 -14.12 -3.99 -9.53
C ALA A 30 -15.36 -4.85 -9.29
N ALA A 31 -16.42 -4.29 -8.71
CA ALA A 31 -17.66 -5.01 -8.48
C ALA A 31 -18.33 -5.40 -9.80
N LYS A 32 -18.37 -4.51 -10.77
CA LYS A 32 -18.95 -4.76 -12.10
C LYS A 32 -18.18 -5.85 -12.84
N ASP A 33 -16.85 -5.88 -12.69
CA ASP A 33 -15.97 -6.87 -13.32
C ASP A 33 -15.98 -8.22 -12.60
N GLY A 34 -16.66 -8.32 -11.46
CA GLY A 34 -16.75 -9.57 -10.69
C GLY A 34 -15.46 -9.94 -9.97
N GLN A 35 -14.60 -8.98 -9.68
CA GLN A 35 -13.36 -9.26 -8.97
C GLN A 35 -13.63 -9.61 -7.51
N PRO A 36 -13.06 -10.73 -7.00
CA PRO A 36 -13.30 -11.15 -5.60
C PRO A 36 -12.59 -10.28 -4.59
N ALA A 37 -11.49 -9.66 -4.98
CA ALA A 37 -10.68 -8.80 -4.13
C ALA A 37 -9.93 -7.76 -4.96
N LEU A 38 -9.53 -6.68 -4.32
CA LEU A 38 -8.72 -5.63 -4.95
C LEU A 38 -7.80 -5.03 -3.88
N ALA A 39 -6.56 -4.76 -4.26
CA ALA A 39 -5.60 -4.13 -3.36
C ALA A 39 -5.51 -2.63 -3.61
N ILE A 40 -5.26 -1.87 -2.55
CA ILE A 40 -4.78 -0.50 -2.62
C ILE A 40 -3.33 -0.47 -2.13
N THR A 41 -2.43 0.07 -2.93
CA THR A 41 -1.00 0.12 -2.62
C THR A 41 -0.42 1.47 -3.01
N ASP A 42 -0.97 2.54 -2.46
CA ASP A 42 -0.53 3.90 -2.76
C ASP A 42 0.94 4.11 -2.39
N LEU A 43 1.61 4.96 -3.15
CA LEU A 43 3.03 5.23 -2.93
C LEU A 43 3.23 6.08 -1.68
N SER A 44 3.93 5.50 -0.72
CA SER A 44 4.38 6.14 0.52
C SER A 44 3.28 6.66 1.43
N ASN A 45 2.05 6.15 1.32
CA ASN A 45 1.00 6.54 2.26
C ASN A 45 -0.13 5.52 2.38
N LEU A 46 -0.95 5.70 3.42
CA LEU A 46 -2.15 4.90 3.68
C LEU A 46 -3.40 5.80 3.77
N PHE A 47 -3.35 7.00 3.20
CA PHE A 47 -4.43 7.97 3.34
C PHE A 47 -5.76 7.48 2.77
N GLY A 48 -5.71 6.72 1.67
CA GLY A 48 -6.90 6.17 1.06
C GLY A 48 -7.42 4.88 1.68
N ALA A 49 -6.68 4.28 2.61
CA ALA A 49 -6.96 2.93 3.09
C ALA A 49 -8.34 2.77 3.72
N ILE A 50 -8.75 3.70 4.58
CA ILE A 50 -10.05 3.62 5.28
C ILE A 50 -11.20 3.79 4.29
N LYS A 51 -11.12 4.78 3.42
CA LYS A 51 -12.15 5.02 2.40
C LYS A 51 -12.26 3.82 1.46
N PHE A 52 -11.12 3.30 1.02
CA PHE A 52 -11.05 2.11 0.18
C PHE A 52 -11.69 0.90 0.86
N TYR A 53 -11.36 0.66 2.12
CA TYR A 53 -11.92 -0.45 2.88
C TYR A 53 -13.45 -0.39 2.92
N LYS A 54 -14.01 0.77 3.25
CA LYS A 54 -15.46 0.97 3.31
C LYS A 54 -16.13 0.78 1.95
N GLU A 55 -15.58 1.39 0.91
CA GLU A 55 -16.15 1.30 -0.44
C GLU A 55 -16.11 -0.13 -0.98
N MET A 56 -15.01 -0.84 -0.79
CA MET A 56 -14.87 -2.22 -1.25
C MET A 56 -15.83 -3.16 -0.51
N ARG A 57 -15.92 -3.02 0.82
CA ARG A 57 -16.84 -3.83 1.63
C ARG A 57 -18.29 -3.58 1.22
N GLY A 58 -18.65 -2.33 0.96
CA GLY A 58 -19.99 -1.97 0.49
C GLY A 58 -20.36 -2.55 -0.87
N LYS A 59 -19.38 -2.89 -1.69
CA LYS A 59 -19.59 -3.48 -3.03
C LYS A 59 -19.38 -4.99 -3.06
N GLY A 60 -19.08 -5.61 -1.92
CA GLY A 60 -18.83 -7.05 -1.86
C GLY A 60 -17.47 -7.48 -2.38
N VAL A 61 -16.52 -6.57 -2.50
CA VAL A 61 -15.15 -6.86 -2.93
C VAL A 61 -14.24 -6.85 -1.71
N LYS A 62 -13.40 -7.87 -1.55
CA LYS A 62 -12.49 -7.95 -0.40
C LYS A 62 -11.37 -6.91 -0.54
N PRO A 63 -11.21 -5.98 0.40
CA PRO A 63 -10.11 -5.02 0.37
C PRO A 63 -8.81 -5.65 0.84
N ILE A 64 -7.73 -5.41 0.09
CA ILE A 64 -6.37 -5.75 0.49
C ILE A 64 -5.63 -4.44 0.66
N LEU A 65 -5.09 -4.19 1.85
CA LEU A 65 -4.41 -2.93 2.16
C LEU A 65 -2.91 -3.09 2.06
N GLY A 66 -2.25 -2.06 1.57
CA GLY A 66 -0.80 -2.05 1.49
C GLY A 66 -0.29 -0.69 1.06
N ALA A 67 1.00 -0.61 0.81
CA ALA A 67 1.65 0.58 0.27
C ALA A 67 2.90 0.19 -0.49
N GLU A 68 3.24 0.94 -1.52
CA GLU A 68 4.58 0.93 -2.07
C GLU A 68 5.44 1.88 -1.28
N VAL A 69 6.65 1.46 -0.93
CA VAL A 69 7.58 2.28 -0.17
C VAL A 69 8.91 2.35 -0.90
N PHE A 70 9.60 3.48 -0.73
CA PHE A 70 10.98 3.59 -1.15
C PHE A 70 11.89 2.98 -0.10
N VAL A 71 12.89 2.22 -0.53
CA VAL A 71 13.89 1.63 0.34
C VAL A 71 15.26 2.09 -0.11
N GLU A 72 16.13 2.41 0.85
CA GLU A 72 17.48 2.88 0.56
C GLU A 72 18.24 1.90 -0.33
N GLY A 73 18.95 2.45 -1.32
CA GLY A 73 19.87 1.68 -2.14
C GLY A 73 21.23 1.58 -1.47
N GLU A 74 22.14 0.87 -2.14
CA GLU A 74 23.55 0.89 -1.75
C GLU A 74 24.11 2.30 -1.90
N ALA A 75 25.26 2.57 -1.28
CA ALA A 75 25.87 3.90 -1.28
C ALA A 75 25.96 4.49 -2.70
N GLY A 76 25.27 5.62 -2.91
CA GLY A 76 25.21 6.31 -4.19
C GLY A 76 24.17 5.79 -5.17
N ALA A 77 23.44 4.73 -4.85
CA ALA A 77 22.39 4.20 -5.70
C ALA A 77 21.03 4.86 -5.41
N ALA A 78 20.16 4.89 -6.43
CA ALA A 78 18.80 5.38 -6.26
C ALA A 78 17.98 4.44 -5.36
N PRO A 79 16.98 4.96 -4.61
CA PRO A 79 16.10 4.11 -3.84
C PRO A 79 15.30 3.15 -4.74
N SER A 80 15.04 1.95 -4.21
CA SER A 80 14.16 0.98 -4.86
C SER A 80 12.75 1.08 -4.28
N ARG A 81 11.76 0.65 -5.05
CA ARG A 81 10.39 0.52 -4.55
C ARG A 81 10.12 -0.92 -4.15
N ILE A 82 9.45 -1.09 -3.01
CA ILE A 82 9.00 -2.39 -2.53
C ILE A 82 7.51 -2.29 -2.23
N LEU A 83 6.77 -3.31 -2.64
CA LEU A 83 5.36 -3.44 -2.37
C LEU A 83 5.17 -4.21 -1.06
N LEU A 84 4.47 -3.61 -0.10
CA LEU A 84 4.15 -4.22 1.17
C LEU A 84 2.64 -4.40 1.29
N LEU A 85 2.19 -5.62 1.55
CA LEU A 85 0.78 -5.93 1.76
C LEU A 85 0.54 -6.24 3.23
N VAL A 86 -0.58 -5.73 3.75
CA VAL A 86 -0.96 -5.90 5.16
C VAL A 86 -1.59 -7.27 5.37
N GLN A 87 -1.11 -8.00 6.37
CA GLN A 87 -1.71 -9.23 6.86
C GLN A 87 -2.21 -8.98 8.29
N GLY A 88 -3.48 -8.66 8.41
CA GLY A 88 -4.10 -8.44 9.70
C GLY A 88 -3.81 -7.09 10.33
N HIS A 89 -4.37 -6.89 11.51
CA HIS A 89 -4.33 -5.60 12.20
C HIS A 89 -2.91 -5.18 12.61
N GLN A 90 -2.12 -6.12 13.10
CA GLN A 90 -0.74 -5.82 13.51
C GLN A 90 0.11 -5.38 12.31
N GLY A 91 -0.09 -5.99 11.15
CA GLY A 91 0.59 -5.58 9.93
C GLY A 91 0.25 -4.16 9.52
N TYR A 92 -1.02 -3.76 9.65
CA TYR A 92 -1.45 -2.39 9.39
C TYR A 92 -0.77 -1.39 10.32
N LEU A 93 -0.70 -1.68 11.62
CA LEU A 93 -0.02 -0.83 12.58
C LEU A 93 1.48 -0.71 12.28
N ASN A 94 2.11 -1.82 11.93
CA ASN A 94 3.54 -1.85 11.60
C ASN A 94 3.84 -1.02 10.35
N LEU A 95 3.01 -1.13 9.32
CA LEU A 95 3.17 -0.35 8.10
C LEU A 95 2.93 1.14 8.36
N SER A 96 1.93 1.47 9.16
CA SER A 96 1.66 2.86 9.55
C SER A 96 2.85 3.47 10.29
N GLU A 97 3.46 2.74 11.22
CA GLU A 97 4.65 3.19 11.95
C GLU A 97 5.85 3.36 11.02
N LEU A 98 6.06 2.42 10.10
CA LEU A 98 7.15 2.49 9.13
C LEU A 98 7.03 3.74 8.25
N LEU A 99 5.84 4.02 7.73
CA LEU A 99 5.61 5.21 6.91
C LEU A 99 5.79 6.50 7.71
N ALA A 100 5.26 6.56 8.93
CA ALA A 100 5.44 7.72 9.80
C ALA A 100 6.92 7.99 10.08
N ARG A 101 7.69 6.93 10.34
CA ARG A 101 9.13 7.04 10.59
C ARG A 101 9.88 7.55 9.36
N ALA A 102 9.54 7.03 8.17
CA ALA A 102 10.17 7.47 6.93
C ALA A 102 9.89 8.95 6.64
N TRP A 103 8.63 9.38 6.80
CA TRP A 103 8.26 10.77 6.57
C TRP A 103 8.84 11.76 7.59
N THR A 104 9.07 11.31 8.84
CA THR A 104 9.59 12.20 9.89
C THR A 104 11.10 12.20 10.00
N ARG A 105 11.78 11.13 9.56
CA ARG A 105 13.21 10.96 9.82
C ARG A 105 14.10 10.84 8.59
N ASN A 106 13.53 10.53 7.42
CA ASN A 106 14.36 10.20 6.28
C ASN A 106 13.74 10.60 4.94
N VAL A 107 13.43 11.88 4.79
CA VAL A 107 12.92 12.43 3.53
C VAL A 107 14.09 13.01 2.74
N VAL A 108 14.30 12.48 1.52
CA VAL A 108 15.34 12.94 0.60
C VAL A 108 14.69 13.25 -0.74
N LYS A 109 14.85 14.46 -1.25
CA LYS A 109 14.27 14.92 -2.53
C LYS A 109 12.75 14.66 -2.60
N ALA A 110 12.05 15.00 -1.53
CA ALA A 110 10.60 14.80 -1.38
C ALA A 110 10.15 13.33 -1.38
N GLN A 111 11.04 12.38 -1.19
CA GLN A 111 10.75 10.95 -1.06
C GLN A 111 10.98 10.49 0.36
N ALA A 112 9.97 9.88 0.97
CA ALA A 112 10.09 9.23 2.26
C ALA A 112 10.72 7.85 2.05
N ILE A 113 11.90 7.64 2.62
CA ILE A 113 12.72 6.46 2.35
C ILE A 113 12.85 5.61 3.60
N CYS A 114 12.53 4.32 3.50
CA CYS A 114 12.70 3.35 4.58
C CYS A 114 14.12 2.79 4.55
N THR A 115 14.66 2.50 5.73
CA THR A 115 15.92 1.75 5.83
C THR A 115 15.63 0.26 5.85
N TRP A 116 16.60 -0.55 5.42
CA TRP A 116 16.49 -2.00 5.48
C TRP A 116 16.30 -2.50 6.92
N GLU A 117 16.95 -1.84 7.87
CA GLU A 117 16.82 -2.18 9.29
C GLU A 117 15.38 -2.00 9.77
N TRP A 118 14.73 -0.88 9.42
CA TRP A 118 13.33 -0.65 9.79
C TRP A 118 12.39 -1.68 9.19
N LEU A 119 12.62 -2.04 7.91
CA LEU A 119 11.83 -3.06 7.24
C LEU A 119 11.95 -4.42 7.93
N GLN A 120 13.16 -4.85 8.24
CA GLN A 120 13.40 -6.12 8.92
C GLN A 120 12.74 -6.15 10.30
N GLU A 121 12.81 -5.06 11.04
CA GLU A 121 12.18 -4.94 12.35
C GLU A 121 10.64 -5.09 12.24
N GLN A 122 10.01 -4.38 11.31
CA GLN A 122 8.56 -4.38 11.20
C GLN A 122 8.01 -5.66 10.56
N ILE A 123 8.68 -6.19 9.55
CA ILE A 123 8.28 -7.44 8.89
C ILE A 123 8.45 -8.62 9.83
N GLY A 124 9.56 -8.69 10.56
CA GLY A 124 9.79 -9.74 11.53
C GLY A 124 8.73 -9.83 12.61
N ARG A 125 8.16 -8.70 13.01
CA ARG A 125 7.05 -8.64 13.98
C ARG A 125 5.72 -9.07 13.37
N ALA A 126 5.54 -8.91 12.07
CA ALA A 126 4.30 -9.22 11.37
C ALA A 126 4.13 -10.71 11.09
N HIS A 127 5.17 -11.48 11.20
CA HIS A 127 5.19 -12.91 10.89
C HIS A 127 5.20 -13.81 12.12
N VAL A 128 4.68 -13.36 13.18
CA VAL A 128 4.60 -14.19 14.38
C VAL A 128 3.38 -15.08 14.34
#